data_cf65ccfb1e0733520c3a356090caab58
#
_entry.id   cf65ccfb1e0733520c3a356090caab58
#
_cell.length_a   1.000
_cell.length_b   1.000
_cell.length_c   1.000
_cell.angle_alpha   90.00
_cell.angle_beta   90.00
_cell.angle_gamma   90.00
#
_symmetry.space_group_name_H-M   'P 1'
#
loop_
_entity.id
_entity.type
_entity.pdbx_description
1 polymer ?
#
loop_
_entity_poly.entity_id
_entity_poly.type
_entity_poly.pdbx_seq_one_letter_code
_entity_poly.pdbx_strand_id
1 'polypeptide(L)'
;MKRLVLGVGLGLFAYLLAWPVGVAPVSWTPDPARPLEGELAPNELLATLETIKVGPRFHGPEDVAVDAEGRIYTGVEEGAILRWFTNGNGPEVFAQTDGRPLGLDFSEDGRLWVADAERGLLSIETSGAVREVVTDASGLTVRFADDVEVAPDGIVWFTDASSRFDFEDWKLDVLESGPNGRLIRFDPRRGDAQVALSGLHFANGVAVAHDNSFVLVVETTRYRVRRYWISGPDAGRDEVWLDGLPGFPDGISRGEDGLFWLTLASPRKALVDSTAGQPWARQLIARLPRALWPSPAHYNLVIGVRSDGTIARTLQDPQARHLAITTSVQQAGPYLYLGTLDGEAFGRFTLP
;
A
#
# COMPACT_ATOMS: atom_id res chain seq x y z
N MET A 1 36.26 -33.63 12.01
CA MET A 1 34.90 -33.13 12.26
C MET A 1 34.85 -31.95 13.22
N LYS A 2 35.29 -32.01 14.48
CA LYS A 2 35.18 -30.88 15.45
C LYS A 2 35.83 -29.56 14.97
N ARG A 3 37.04 -29.60 14.35
CA ARG A 3 37.70 -28.41 13.81
C ARG A 3 36.99 -27.82 12.59
N LEU A 4 36.35 -28.63 11.76
CA LEU A 4 35.56 -28.19 10.61
C LEU A 4 34.28 -27.46 11.11
N VAL A 5 33.58 -28.07 12.07
CA VAL A 5 32.38 -27.49 12.68
C VAL A 5 32.69 -26.13 13.36
N LEU A 6 33.83 -26.05 14.07
CA LEU A 6 34.26 -24.80 14.71
C LEU A 6 34.60 -23.74 13.65
N GLY A 7 35.29 -24.12 12.56
CA GLY A 7 35.62 -23.21 11.46
C GLY A 7 34.38 -22.66 10.75
N VAL A 8 33.40 -23.52 10.48
CA VAL A 8 32.12 -23.11 9.88
C VAL A 8 31.35 -22.20 10.83
N GLY A 9 31.31 -22.52 12.14
CA GLY A 9 30.66 -21.68 13.15
C GLY A 9 31.29 -20.28 13.24
N LEU A 10 32.63 -20.21 13.26
CA LEU A 10 33.34 -18.92 13.26
C LEU A 10 33.12 -18.12 11.98
N GLY A 11 33.12 -18.80 10.82
CA GLY A 11 32.82 -18.17 9.54
C GLY A 11 31.40 -17.58 9.47
N LEU A 12 30.41 -18.34 9.93
CA LEU A 12 29.01 -17.88 9.99
C LEU A 12 28.89 -16.70 10.99
N PHE A 13 29.53 -16.77 12.13
CA PHE A 13 29.53 -15.71 13.12
C PHE A 13 30.15 -14.41 12.56
N ALA A 14 31.29 -14.51 11.89
CA ALA A 14 31.93 -13.38 11.23
C ALA A 14 31.05 -12.79 10.12
N TYR A 15 30.40 -13.63 9.31
CA TYR A 15 29.42 -13.21 8.30
C TYR A 15 28.28 -12.43 8.92
N LEU A 16 27.63 -12.99 9.96
CA LEU A 16 26.48 -12.35 10.59
C LEU A 16 26.82 -11.03 11.30
N LEU A 17 28.06 -10.84 11.74
CA LEU A 17 28.49 -9.60 12.41
C LEU A 17 29.03 -8.54 11.44
N ALA A 18 29.72 -8.93 10.38
CA ALA A 18 30.56 -8.01 9.61
C ALA A 18 30.21 -7.91 8.12
N TRP A 19 29.41 -8.83 7.56
CA TRP A 19 29.07 -8.77 6.14
C TRP A 19 28.28 -7.50 5.83
N PRO A 20 28.66 -6.69 4.83
CA PRO A 20 27.94 -5.50 4.45
C PRO A 20 26.51 -5.85 4.00
N VAL A 21 25.52 -5.11 4.46
CA VAL A 21 24.12 -5.19 3.99
C VAL A 21 23.68 -3.82 3.53
N GLY A 22 22.81 -3.80 2.51
CA GLY A 22 22.33 -2.58 1.88
C GLY A 22 21.34 -1.75 2.72
N VAL A 23 21.21 -2.03 4.03
CA VAL A 23 20.27 -1.33 4.93
C VAL A 23 20.99 -0.53 6.00
N ALA A 24 20.45 0.64 6.31
CA ALA A 24 20.86 1.53 7.39
C ALA A 24 19.69 1.77 8.36
N PRO A 25 19.33 0.78 9.20
CA PRO A 25 18.12 0.85 10.01
C PRO A 25 18.08 2.07 10.92
N VAL A 26 16.96 2.79 10.86
CA VAL A 26 16.69 3.95 11.72
C VAL A 26 16.09 3.48 13.03
N SER A 27 16.68 3.94 14.15
CA SER A 27 16.15 3.66 15.49
C SER A 27 14.89 4.49 15.76
N TRP A 28 13.84 3.85 16.23
CA TRP A 28 12.61 4.53 16.65
C TRP A 28 11.90 3.72 17.74
N THR A 29 10.94 4.33 18.39
CA THR A 29 10.11 3.66 19.40
C THR A 29 8.69 3.58 18.89
N PRO A 30 8.13 2.39 18.64
CA PRO A 30 6.74 2.26 18.28
C PRO A 30 5.81 2.79 19.36
N ASP A 31 4.82 3.58 18.97
CA ASP A 31 3.73 3.92 19.87
C ASP A 31 2.98 2.65 20.30
N PRO A 32 2.41 2.62 21.50
CA PRO A 32 1.58 1.50 21.93
C PRO A 32 0.48 1.21 20.88
N ALA A 33 0.32 -0.07 20.55
CA ALA A 33 -0.78 -0.45 19.66
C ALA A 33 -2.12 -0.15 20.32
N ARG A 34 -3.08 0.39 19.56
CA ARG A 34 -4.48 0.49 20.01
C ARG A 34 -4.98 -0.91 20.37
N PRO A 35 -5.61 -1.10 21.53
CA PRO A 35 -6.14 -2.40 21.89
C PRO A 35 -7.27 -2.80 20.92
N LEU A 36 -7.40 -4.10 20.69
CA LEU A 36 -8.53 -4.64 19.89
C LEU A 36 -9.81 -4.70 20.74
N GLU A 37 -10.31 -3.53 21.09
CA GLU A 37 -11.49 -3.31 21.95
C GLU A 37 -12.36 -2.21 21.34
N GLY A 38 -13.62 -2.10 21.80
CA GLY A 38 -14.56 -1.12 21.28
C GLY A 38 -14.77 -1.30 19.77
N GLU A 39 -14.58 -0.25 18.99
CA GLU A 39 -14.72 -0.27 17.53
C GLU A 39 -13.69 -1.19 16.83
N LEU A 40 -12.56 -1.47 17.50
CA LEU A 40 -11.53 -2.39 17.01
C LEU A 40 -11.73 -3.84 17.50
N ALA A 41 -12.77 -4.11 18.29
CA ALA A 41 -13.04 -5.46 18.79
C ALA A 41 -13.15 -6.46 17.61
N PRO A 42 -12.53 -7.66 17.73
CA PRO A 42 -12.55 -8.66 16.67
C PRO A 42 -13.98 -9.03 16.27
N ASN A 43 -14.20 -9.17 14.98
CA ASN A 43 -15.44 -9.65 14.38
C ASN A 43 -15.12 -10.57 13.19
N GLU A 44 -16.15 -11.13 12.56
CA GLU A 44 -16.01 -12.02 11.39
C GLU A 44 -16.86 -11.50 10.20
N LEU A 45 -17.04 -10.19 10.08
CA LEU A 45 -17.87 -9.63 9.02
C LEU A 45 -17.31 -9.94 7.62
N LEU A 46 -15.99 -9.91 7.43
CA LEU A 46 -15.36 -10.28 6.17
C LEU A 46 -15.36 -11.80 5.89
N ALA A 47 -15.85 -12.63 6.80
CA ALA A 47 -16.01 -14.06 6.51
C ALA A 47 -17.06 -14.36 5.42
N THR A 48 -17.87 -13.36 5.05
CA THR A 48 -18.83 -13.43 3.93
C THR A 48 -18.29 -12.83 2.63
N LEU A 49 -17.00 -12.49 2.58
CA LEU A 49 -16.33 -11.97 1.41
C LEU A 49 -16.45 -12.95 0.24
N GLU A 50 -16.86 -12.45 -0.91
CA GLU A 50 -16.82 -13.19 -2.17
C GLU A 50 -15.47 -12.97 -2.85
N THR A 51 -14.91 -14.02 -3.47
CA THR A 51 -13.68 -13.91 -4.24
C THR A 51 -13.94 -13.89 -5.74
N ILE A 52 -13.28 -12.98 -6.44
CA ILE A 52 -13.31 -12.85 -7.90
C ILE A 52 -11.93 -13.25 -8.43
N LYS A 53 -11.88 -14.37 -9.17
CA LYS A 53 -10.62 -14.93 -9.66
C LYS A 53 -10.10 -14.14 -10.86
N VAL A 54 -8.80 -13.85 -10.85
CA VAL A 54 -8.10 -13.17 -11.96
C VAL A 54 -7.71 -14.13 -13.10
N GLY A 55 -7.85 -15.45 -12.86
CA GLY A 55 -7.50 -16.49 -13.83
C GLY A 55 -6.12 -17.11 -13.53
N PRO A 56 -5.85 -18.31 -14.10
CA PRO A 56 -4.74 -19.16 -13.65
C PRO A 56 -3.35 -18.66 -14.08
N ARG A 57 -3.27 -17.56 -14.82
CA ARG A 57 -2.01 -16.99 -15.31
C ARG A 57 -1.63 -15.69 -14.59
N PHE A 58 -2.47 -15.21 -13.69
CA PHE A 58 -2.36 -13.90 -13.08
C PHE A 58 -2.37 -14.02 -11.56
N HIS A 59 -1.52 -13.20 -10.91
CA HIS A 59 -1.31 -13.24 -9.47
C HIS A 59 -1.32 -11.82 -8.89
N GLY A 60 -1.56 -11.73 -7.59
CA GLY A 60 -1.41 -10.51 -6.82
C GLY A 60 -2.23 -9.34 -7.34
N PRO A 61 -3.57 -9.44 -7.42
CA PRO A 61 -4.46 -8.31 -7.73
C PRO A 61 -4.45 -7.31 -6.56
N GLU A 62 -3.48 -6.40 -6.58
CA GLU A 62 -3.13 -5.58 -5.43
C GLU A 62 -4.18 -4.52 -5.15
N ASP A 63 -4.65 -3.80 -6.18
CA ASP A 63 -5.70 -2.81 -6.05
C ASP A 63 -6.84 -3.05 -7.05
N VAL A 64 -8.01 -2.46 -6.75
CA VAL A 64 -9.21 -2.61 -7.56
C VAL A 64 -9.86 -1.25 -7.80
N ALA A 65 -9.96 -0.84 -9.04
CA ALA A 65 -10.71 0.35 -9.45
C ALA A 65 -12.01 -0.01 -10.17
N VAL A 66 -13.01 0.86 -10.06
CA VAL A 66 -14.31 0.70 -10.74
C VAL A 66 -14.59 1.97 -11.52
N ASP A 67 -14.85 1.83 -12.83
CA ASP A 67 -15.16 2.98 -13.67
C ASP A 67 -16.63 3.42 -13.56
N ALA A 68 -16.94 4.53 -14.25
CA ALA A 68 -18.28 5.12 -14.23
C ALA A 68 -19.37 4.21 -14.81
N GLU A 69 -19.00 3.24 -15.66
CA GLU A 69 -19.90 2.22 -16.20
C GLU A 69 -20.03 0.99 -15.28
N GLY A 70 -19.32 0.95 -14.16
CA GLY A 70 -19.33 -0.15 -13.20
C GLY A 70 -18.49 -1.35 -13.62
N ARG A 71 -17.55 -1.19 -14.57
CA ARG A 71 -16.56 -2.21 -14.92
C ARG A 71 -15.46 -2.21 -13.86
N ILE A 72 -14.97 -3.40 -13.55
CA ILE A 72 -13.96 -3.60 -12.49
C ILE A 72 -12.59 -3.78 -13.15
N TYR A 73 -11.56 -3.17 -12.57
CA TYR A 73 -10.18 -3.27 -13.05
C TYR A 73 -9.26 -3.62 -11.90
N THR A 74 -8.20 -4.37 -12.19
CA THR A 74 -7.11 -4.64 -11.22
C THR A 74 -5.79 -4.82 -11.94
N GLY A 75 -4.70 -4.39 -11.29
CA GLY A 75 -3.33 -4.67 -11.71
C GLY A 75 -2.86 -6.02 -11.17
N VAL A 76 -2.00 -6.73 -11.91
CA VAL A 76 -1.47 -8.04 -11.51
C VAL A 76 0.05 -8.11 -11.69
N GLU A 77 0.70 -9.09 -11.03
CA GLU A 77 2.17 -9.27 -11.05
C GLU A 77 2.77 -9.35 -12.46
N GLU A 78 2.02 -9.89 -13.40
CA GLU A 78 2.46 -10.05 -14.79
C GLU A 78 2.40 -8.75 -15.60
N GLY A 79 2.18 -7.62 -14.96
CA GLY A 79 2.14 -6.30 -15.57
C GLY A 79 0.86 -6.03 -16.38
N ALA A 80 -0.15 -6.87 -16.26
CA ALA A 80 -1.43 -6.66 -16.94
C ALA A 80 -2.41 -5.88 -16.05
N ILE A 81 -3.23 -5.05 -16.70
CA ILE A 81 -4.47 -4.54 -16.13
C ILE A 81 -5.61 -5.39 -16.66
N LEU A 82 -6.31 -6.07 -15.78
CA LEU A 82 -7.45 -6.92 -16.09
C LEU A 82 -8.76 -6.15 -15.94
N ARG A 83 -9.77 -6.49 -16.75
CA ARG A 83 -11.09 -5.85 -16.73
C ARG A 83 -12.22 -6.86 -16.72
N TRP A 84 -13.25 -6.61 -15.90
CA TRP A 84 -14.53 -7.32 -15.89
C TRP A 84 -15.66 -6.38 -16.30
N PHE A 85 -16.63 -6.91 -17.02
CA PHE A 85 -17.82 -6.19 -17.42
C PHE A 85 -18.95 -6.36 -16.40
N THR A 86 -19.89 -5.42 -16.39
CA THR A 86 -21.07 -5.41 -15.49
C THR A 86 -21.98 -6.64 -15.63
N ASN A 87 -21.94 -7.32 -16.77
CA ASN A 87 -22.67 -8.57 -17.02
C ASN A 87 -21.97 -9.81 -16.44
N GLY A 88 -20.85 -9.64 -15.74
CA GLY A 88 -20.06 -10.72 -15.14
C GLY A 88 -19.07 -11.39 -16.10
N ASN A 89 -18.99 -10.96 -17.36
CA ASN A 89 -17.97 -11.45 -18.29
C ASN A 89 -16.59 -10.87 -17.90
N GLY A 90 -15.55 -11.66 -18.08
CA GLY A 90 -14.15 -11.31 -17.78
C GLY A 90 -13.43 -12.45 -17.06
N PRO A 91 -12.14 -12.23 -16.72
CA PRO A 91 -11.36 -11.06 -17.10
C PRO A 91 -10.91 -11.07 -18.55
N GLU A 92 -10.73 -9.88 -19.11
CA GLU A 92 -9.92 -9.67 -20.29
C GLU A 92 -8.71 -8.81 -19.95
N VAL A 93 -7.62 -8.91 -20.69
CA VAL A 93 -6.49 -8.00 -20.59
C VAL A 93 -6.87 -6.68 -21.25
N PHE A 94 -7.02 -5.63 -20.43
CA PHE A 94 -7.35 -4.29 -20.90
C PHE A 94 -6.10 -3.55 -21.38
N ALA A 95 -4.99 -3.67 -20.63
CA ALA A 95 -3.73 -3.03 -20.95
C ALA A 95 -2.56 -3.86 -20.42
N GLN A 96 -1.36 -3.60 -20.95
CA GLN A 96 -0.10 -4.20 -20.48
C GLN A 96 0.86 -3.08 -20.13
N THR A 97 1.28 -2.99 -18.87
CA THR A 97 2.21 -1.96 -18.40
C THR A 97 3.67 -2.36 -18.58
N ASP A 98 3.96 -3.65 -18.67
CA ASP A 98 5.32 -4.21 -18.66
C ASP A 98 6.13 -3.84 -17.38
N GLY A 99 5.44 -3.56 -16.28
CA GLY A 99 5.96 -3.29 -14.94
C GLY A 99 5.14 -4.02 -13.88
N ARG A 100 5.03 -3.43 -12.69
CA ARG A 100 4.20 -3.92 -11.59
C ARG A 100 3.12 -2.88 -11.23
N PRO A 101 1.94 -2.90 -11.86
CA PRO A 101 0.83 -2.02 -11.51
C PRO A 101 0.31 -2.37 -10.10
N LEU A 102 0.29 -1.38 -9.23
CA LEU A 102 -0.23 -1.44 -7.87
C LEU A 102 -1.50 -0.59 -7.77
N GLY A 103 -1.44 0.66 -7.30
CA GLY A 103 -2.60 1.53 -7.16
C GLY A 103 -3.24 1.95 -8.50
N LEU A 104 -4.57 2.04 -8.51
CA LEU A 104 -5.36 2.40 -9.69
C LEU A 104 -6.49 3.37 -9.33
N ASP A 105 -6.65 4.45 -10.10
CA ASP A 105 -7.83 5.32 -9.97
C ASP A 105 -8.25 5.93 -11.31
N PHE A 106 -9.53 6.21 -11.47
CA PHE A 106 -10.10 6.81 -12.67
C PHE A 106 -10.29 8.31 -12.53
N SER A 107 -9.87 9.06 -13.54
CA SER A 107 -10.32 10.44 -13.70
C SER A 107 -11.70 10.53 -14.37
N GLU A 108 -12.38 11.67 -14.22
CA GLU A 108 -13.73 11.89 -14.76
C GLU A 108 -13.82 11.74 -16.30
N ASP A 109 -12.71 11.93 -17.01
CA ASP A 109 -12.62 11.73 -18.46
C ASP A 109 -12.48 10.25 -18.88
N GLY A 110 -12.52 9.32 -17.90
CA GLY A 110 -12.42 7.88 -18.11
C GLY A 110 -11.00 7.35 -18.30
N ARG A 111 -9.98 8.17 -18.09
CA ARG A 111 -8.59 7.75 -18.09
C ARG A 111 -8.27 7.03 -16.79
N LEU A 112 -7.60 5.88 -16.89
CA LEU A 112 -7.08 5.16 -15.73
C LEU A 112 -5.66 5.66 -15.43
N TRP A 113 -5.45 6.10 -14.19
CA TRP A 113 -4.13 6.38 -13.63
C TRP A 113 -3.64 5.17 -12.88
N VAL A 114 -2.36 4.88 -13.02
CA VAL A 114 -1.74 3.68 -12.41
C VAL A 114 -0.42 4.08 -11.76
N ALA A 115 -0.30 3.79 -10.47
CA ALA A 115 1.00 3.76 -9.81
C ALA A 115 1.65 2.40 -10.13
N ASP A 116 2.69 2.43 -10.95
CA ASP A 116 3.42 1.22 -11.32
C ASP A 116 4.79 1.22 -10.62
N ALA A 117 5.02 0.22 -9.80
CA ALA A 117 6.19 0.17 -8.92
C ALA A 117 7.53 0.17 -9.65
N GLU A 118 7.53 -0.18 -10.94
CA GLU A 118 8.74 -0.25 -11.76
C GLU A 118 8.82 0.88 -12.78
N ARG A 119 7.69 1.54 -13.07
CA ARG A 119 7.58 2.51 -14.16
C ARG A 119 7.12 3.90 -13.73
N GLY A 120 6.80 4.10 -12.45
CA GLY A 120 6.30 5.36 -11.93
C GLY A 120 4.81 5.58 -12.20
N LEU A 121 4.37 6.80 -12.47
CA LEU A 121 2.98 7.11 -12.76
C LEU A 121 2.68 6.92 -14.26
N LEU A 122 1.73 6.03 -14.54
CA LEU A 122 1.22 5.78 -15.89
C LEU A 122 -0.18 6.37 -16.06
N SER A 123 -0.54 6.68 -17.31
CA SER A 123 -1.92 6.92 -17.71
C SER A 123 -2.33 5.95 -18.81
N ILE A 124 -3.55 5.40 -18.71
CA ILE A 124 -4.08 4.45 -19.66
C ILE A 124 -5.37 5.03 -20.24
N GLU A 125 -5.37 5.20 -21.55
CA GLU A 125 -6.53 5.70 -22.30
C GLU A 125 -7.66 4.66 -22.31
N THR A 126 -8.88 5.07 -22.60
CA THR A 126 -10.03 4.16 -22.71
C THR A 126 -9.86 3.06 -23.78
N SER A 127 -8.92 3.25 -24.71
CA SER A 127 -8.49 2.27 -25.70
C SER A 127 -7.54 1.19 -25.17
N GLY A 128 -7.03 1.34 -23.94
CA GLY A 128 -5.98 0.50 -23.36
C GLY A 128 -4.55 0.97 -23.71
N ALA A 129 -4.39 2.11 -24.40
CA ALA A 129 -3.06 2.65 -24.71
C ALA A 129 -2.38 3.19 -23.45
N VAL A 130 -1.23 2.62 -23.12
CA VAL A 130 -0.42 2.98 -21.94
C VAL A 130 0.56 4.08 -22.29
N ARG A 131 0.65 5.07 -21.41
CA ARG A 131 1.64 6.16 -21.47
C ARG A 131 2.32 6.33 -20.13
N GLU A 132 3.64 6.34 -20.12
CA GLU A 132 4.46 6.76 -18.99
C GLU A 132 4.39 8.29 -18.84
N VAL A 133 4.06 8.78 -17.65
CA VAL A 133 3.76 10.19 -17.42
C VAL A 133 4.76 10.82 -16.46
N VAL A 134 5.04 10.16 -15.33
CA VAL A 134 5.99 10.67 -14.32
C VAL A 134 6.93 9.55 -13.89
N THR A 135 8.21 9.72 -14.19
CA THR A 135 9.31 8.87 -13.72
C THR A 135 10.29 9.62 -12.81
N ASP A 136 10.08 10.94 -12.69
CA ASP A 136 10.88 11.84 -11.85
C ASP A 136 9.98 12.91 -11.25
N ALA A 137 10.21 13.27 -10.00
CA ALA A 137 9.53 14.36 -9.33
C ALA A 137 10.56 15.21 -8.57
N SER A 138 10.58 16.52 -8.85
CA SER A 138 11.53 17.47 -8.25
C SER A 138 13.02 17.07 -8.43
N GLY A 139 13.37 16.44 -9.57
CA GLY A 139 14.74 16.01 -9.88
C GLY A 139 15.17 14.72 -9.17
N LEU A 140 14.23 13.95 -8.64
CA LEU A 140 14.49 12.65 -8.00
C LEU A 140 13.62 11.58 -8.66
N THR A 141 14.26 10.50 -9.11
CA THR A 141 13.56 9.36 -9.72
C THR A 141 12.47 8.81 -8.80
N VAL A 142 11.29 8.54 -9.37
CA VAL A 142 10.24 7.74 -8.72
C VAL A 142 10.66 6.29 -8.86
N ARG A 143 10.96 5.66 -7.74
CA ARG A 143 11.55 4.33 -7.71
C ARG A 143 10.55 3.22 -7.41
N PHE A 144 9.53 3.55 -6.64
CA PHE A 144 8.53 2.61 -6.15
C PHE A 144 7.18 3.35 -6.01
N ALA A 145 6.55 3.68 -7.16
CA ALA A 145 5.19 4.20 -7.13
C ALA A 145 4.25 3.12 -6.60
N ASP A 146 3.45 3.46 -5.58
CA ASP A 146 2.67 2.48 -4.81
C ASP A 146 1.16 2.69 -4.99
N ASP A 147 0.64 3.85 -4.63
CA ASP A 147 -0.79 4.13 -4.72
C ASP A 147 -1.07 5.47 -5.41
N VAL A 148 -2.28 5.62 -5.97
CA VAL A 148 -2.70 6.81 -6.71
C VAL A 148 -4.15 7.15 -6.45
N GLU A 149 -4.46 8.44 -6.26
CA GLU A 149 -5.81 8.97 -6.21
C GLU A 149 -5.95 10.24 -7.05
N VAL A 150 -7.03 10.35 -7.80
CA VAL A 150 -7.39 11.54 -8.59
C VAL A 150 -8.31 12.43 -7.76
N ALA A 151 -7.84 13.63 -7.47
CA ALA A 151 -8.62 14.62 -6.75
C ALA A 151 -9.78 15.19 -7.59
N PRO A 152 -10.85 15.72 -6.97
CA PRO A 152 -11.98 16.32 -7.68
C PRO A 152 -11.60 17.46 -8.62
N ASP A 153 -10.48 18.15 -8.41
CA ASP A 153 -9.96 19.18 -9.29
C ASP A 153 -9.10 18.66 -10.45
N GLY A 154 -8.96 17.34 -10.57
CA GLY A 154 -8.19 16.65 -11.59
C GLY A 154 -6.68 16.59 -11.32
N ILE A 155 -6.24 17.00 -10.15
CA ILE A 155 -4.85 16.77 -9.70
C ILE A 155 -4.70 15.30 -9.33
N VAL A 156 -3.60 14.70 -9.75
CA VAL A 156 -3.26 13.31 -9.41
C VAL A 156 -2.28 13.31 -8.26
N TRP A 157 -2.63 12.63 -7.19
CA TRP A 157 -1.79 12.40 -6.03
C TRP A 157 -1.33 10.95 -6.04
N PHE A 158 -0.06 10.72 -5.85
CA PHE A 158 0.46 9.36 -5.77
C PHE A 158 1.63 9.28 -4.79
N THR A 159 1.89 8.10 -4.32
CA THR A 159 2.98 7.81 -3.40
C THR A 159 4.16 7.18 -4.13
N ASP A 160 5.36 7.47 -3.62
CA ASP A 160 6.57 6.72 -3.88
C ASP A 160 7.00 6.11 -2.55
N ALA A 161 6.75 4.82 -2.39
CA ALA A 161 6.92 4.12 -1.12
C ALA A 161 8.36 4.22 -0.62
N SER A 162 9.32 4.16 -1.55
CA SER A 162 10.73 4.28 -1.24
C SER A 162 11.52 4.88 -2.40
N SER A 163 12.18 6.00 -2.15
CA SER A 163 13.20 6.56 -3.07
C SER A 163 14.53 5.79 -3.04
N ARG A 164 14.64 4.78 -2.18
CA ARG A 164 15.87 4.01 -1.94
C ARG A 164 15.81 2.56 -2.42
N PHE A 165 14.70 1.89 -2.18
CA PHE A 165 14.52 0.48 -2.51
C PHE A 165 13.46 0.33 -3.60
N ASP A 166 13.67 -0.65 -4.46
CA ASP A 166 12.70 -1.05 -5.49
C ASP A 166 11.66 -2.01 -4.89
N PHE A 167 10.60 -2.29 -5.64
CA PHE A 167 9.54 -3.22 -5.22
C PHE A 167 10.07 -4.58 -4.77
N GLU A 168 11.04 -5.17 -5.47
CA GLU A 168 11.62 -6.47 -5.08
C GLU A 168 12.31 -6.45 -3.72
N ASP A 169 12.77 -5.27 -3.28
CA ASP A 169 13.50 -5.04 -2.05
C ASP A 169 12.67 -4.36 -0.94
N TRP A 170 11.32 -4.31 -1.10
CA TRP A 170 10.43 -3.66 -0.12
C TRP A 170 10.67 -4.10 1.33
N LYS A 171 11.01 -5.39 1.55
CA LYS A 171 11.33 -5.89 2.90
C LYS A 171 12.57 -5.27 3.51
N LEU A 172 13.51 -4.81 2.67
CA LEU A 172 14.69 -4.07 3.15
C LEU A 172 14.28 -2.68 3.62
N ASP A 173 13.33 -2.01 2.95
CA ASP A 173 12.79 -0.73 3.44
C ASP A 173 12.06 -0.91 4.78
N VAL A 174 11.25 -1.93 4.93
CA VAL A 174 10.61 -2.27 6.21
C VAL A 174 11.64 -2.52 7.32
N LEU A 175 12.73 -3.24 7.02
CA LEU A 175 13.83 -3.45 7.98
C LEU A 175 14.61 -2.16 8.27
N GLU A 176 14.81 -1.30 7.28
CA GLU A 176 15.43 -0.01 7.48
C GLU A 176 14.52 0.96 8.23
N SER A 177 13.24 0.97 7.88
CA SER A 177 12.24 1.91 8.39
C SER A 177 12.73 3.36 8.32
N GLY A 178 13.39 3.67 7.18
CA GLY A 178 13.96 4.99 6.89
C GLY A 178 12.92 5.98 6.38
N PRO A 179 13.25 7.28 6.34
CA PRO A 179 12.38 8.34 5.83
C PRO A 179 12.48 8.43 4.28
N ASN A 180 12.27 7.30 3.60
CA ASN A 180 12.53 7.15 2.17
C ASN A 180 11.31 7.47 1.29
N GLY A 181 10.09 7.51 1.89
CA GLY A 181 8.85 7.69 1.16
C GLY A 181 8.50 9.15 0.86
N ARG A 182 7.69 9.35 -0.18
CA ARG A 182 7.24 10.66 -0.65
C ARG A 182 5.78 10.64 -1.06
N LEU A 183 5.08 11.77 -0.85
CA LEU A 183 3.81 12.09 -1.49
C LEU A 183 4.10 13.04 -2.65
N ILE A 184 3.61 12.70 -3.84
CA ILE A 184 3.86 13.45 -5.07
C ILE A 184 2.52 13.98 -5.61
N ARG A 185 2.53 15.25 -6.03
CA ARG A 185 1.44 15.94 -6.69
C ARG A 185 1.78 16.07 -8.17
N PHE A 186 0.90 15.61 -9.05
CA PHE A 186 1.02 15.80 -10.49
C PHE A 186 -0.18 16.60 -11.03
N ASP A 187 0.10 17.65 -11.80
CA ASP A 187 -0.92 18.41 -12.52
C ASP A 187 -0.93 18.01 -14.01
N PRO A 188 -1.91 17.21 -14.48
CA PRO A 188 -1.95 16.74 -15.85
C PRO A 188 -2.06 17.85 -16.89
N ARG A 189 -2.64 19.00 -16.52
CA ARG A 189 -2.81 20.17 -17.41
C ARG A 189 -1.49 20.87 -17.67
N ARG A 190 -0.54 20.78 -16.73
CA ARG A 190 0.77 21.44 -16.77
C ARG A 190 1.89 20.49 -17.10
N GLY A 191 1.65 19.17 -16.91
CA GLY A 191 2.69 18.14 -16.99
C GLY A 191 3.76 18.31 -15.89
N ASP A 192 3.38 18.81 -14.72
CA ASP A 192 4.28 19.19 -13.63
C ASP A 192 4.10 18.25 -12.43
N ALA A 193 5.18 17.55 -12.06
CA ALA A 193 5.23 16.65 -10.91
C ALA A 193 6.11 17.24 -9.80
N GLN A 194 5.57 17.37 -8.61
CA GLN A 194 6.24 17.98 -7.46
C GLN A 194 6.12 17.09 -6.23
N VAL A 195 7.22 16.96 -5.48
CA VAL A 195 7.19 16.34 -4.14
C VAL A 195 6.48 17.32 -3.18
N ALA A 196 5.31 16.92 -2.70
CA ALA A 196 4.51 17.71 -1.75
C ALA A 196 4.93 17.43 -0.30
N LEU A 197 5.22 16.17 0.03
CA LEU A 197 5.70 15.77 1.34
C LEU A 197 6.78 14.69 1.18
N SER A 198 7.86 14.81 1.92
CA SER A 198 8.98 13.88 1.94
C SER A 198 9.28 13.38 3.35
N GLY A 199 10.16 12.40 3.45
CA GLY A 199 10.56 11.87 4.75
C GLY A 199 9.51 10.95 5.39
N LEU A 200 8.61 10.40 4.57
CA LEU A 200 7.64 9.39 4.97
C LEU A 200 8.31 8.01 5.14
N HIS A 201 7.73 7.18 5.97
CA HIS A 201 8.27 5.87 6.30
C HIS A 201 7.46 4.77 5.62
N PHE A 202 7.87 4.40 4.41
CA PHE A 202 7.13 3.55 3.48
C PHE A 202 5.76 4.17 3.17
N ALA A 203 5.77 5.17 2.28
CA ALA A 203 4.57 5.88 1.86
C ALA A 203 3.73 4.97 0.96
N ASN A 204 2.67 4.41 1.53
CA ASN A 204 1.77 3.47 0.87
C ASN A 204 0.49 4.19 0.41
N GLY A 205 -0.68 3.74 0.81
CA GLY A 205 -1.96 4.26 0.39
C GLY A 205 -2.11 5.79 0.44
N VAL A 206 -2.84 6.35 -0.51
CA VAL A 206 -3.15 7.78 -0.61
C VAL A 206 -4.66 8.00 -0.80
N ALA A 207 -5.25 8.97 -0.09
CA ALA A 207 -6.65 9.35 -0.27
C ALA A 207 -6.84 10.87 -0.16
N VAL A 208 -7.65 11.43 -1.06
CA VAL A 208 -7.97 12.87 -1.06
C VAL A 208 -9.30 13.11 -0.35
N ALA A 209 -9.38 14.15 0.46
CA ALA A 209 -10.64 14.54 1.11
C ALA A 209 -11.74 14.89 0.10
N HIS A 210 -13.00 14.56 0.44
CA HIS A 210 -14.15 14.84 -0.43
C HIS A 210 -14.29 16.31 -0.81
N ASP A 211 -13.91 17.22 0.11
CA ASP A 211 -13.94 18.66 -0.09
C ASP A 211 -12.63 19.25 -0.64
N ASN A 212 -11.70 18.38 -1.04
CA ASN A 212 -10.38 18.76 -1.53
C ASN A 212 -9.57 19.62 -0.56
N SER A 213 -9.73 19.39 0.76
CA SER A 213 -9.05 20.17 1.80
C SER A 213 -7.71 19.58 2.21
N PHE A 214 -7.56 18.25 2.15
CA PHE A 214 -6.33 17.55 2.54
C PHE A 214 -6.14 16.23 1.76
N VAL A 215 -4.94 15.71 1.85
CA VAL A 215 -4.57 14.36 1.39
C VAL A 215 -4.12 13.55 2.59
N LEU A 216 -4.61 12.33 2.70
CA LEU A 216 -4.12 11.32 3.64
C LEU A 216 -3.05 10.49 2.96
N VAL A 217 -1.99 10.16 3.67
CA VAL A 217 -0.94 9.25 3.21
C VAL A 217 -0.54 8.29 4.32
N VAL A 218 -0.49 7.02 3.98
CA VAL A 218 -0.16 5.94 4.90
C VAL A 218 1.35 5.85 5.09
N GLU A 219 1.80 5.72 6.35
CA GLU A 219 3.17 5.36 6.71
C GLU A 219 3.17 3.94 7.30
N THR A 220 3.35 2.94 6.46
CA THR A 220 3.23 1.50 6.81
C THR A 220 4.13 1.13 7.97
N THR A 221 5.42 1.53 7.93
CA THR A 221 6.41 1.14 8.95
C THR A 221 6.36 1.99 10.22
N ARG A 222 5.44 2.96 10.30
CA ARG A 222 5.15 3.77 11.50
C ARG A 222 3.78 3.50 12.09
N TYR A 223 3.00 2.58 11.50
CA TYR A 223 1.66 2.23 12.00
C TYR A 223 0.73 3.42 12.11
N ARG A 224 0.79 4.35 11.14
CA ARG A 224 0.03 5.60 11.18
C ARG A 224 -0.36 6.11 9.81
N VAL A 225 -1.24 7.11 9.79
CA VAL A 225 -1.63 7.88 8.61
C VAL A 225 -1.32 9.36 8.87
N ARG A 226 -0.72 10.03 7.88
CA ARG A 226 -0.48 11.47 7.88
C ARG A 226 -1.58 12.18 7.12
N ARG A 227 -1.90 13.40 7.53
CA ARG A 227 -2.74 14.33 6.79
C ARG A 227 -1.88 15.50 6.31
N TYR A 228 -1.92 15.76 5.02
CA TYR A 228 -1.28 16.89 4.38
C TYR A 228 -2.34 17.85 3.87
N TRP A 229 -2.40 19.06 4.41
CA TRP A 229 -3.38 20.08 4.05
C TRP A 229 -3.04 20.68 2.70
N ILE A 230 -4.00 20.68 1.74
CA ILE A 230 -3.81 21.20 0.38
C ILE A 230 -4.58 22.50 0.13
N SER A 231 -5.50 22.86 1.02
CA SER A 231 -6.23 24.11 0.94
C SER A 231 -6.51 24.68 2.33
N GLY A 232 -7.04 25.93 2.37
CA GLY A 232 -7.36 26.61 3.62
C GLY A 232 -6.14 27.22 4.34
N PRO A 233 -6.30 27.63 5.60
CA PRO A 233 -5.25 28.33 6.36
C PRO A 233 -4.05 27.44 6.71
N ASP A 234 -4.22 26.14 6.71
CA ASP A 234 -3.18 25.17 7.03
C ASP A 234 -2.50 24.59 5.79
N ALA A 235 -2.81 25.06 4.57
CA ALA A 235 -2.23 24.56 3.33
C ALA A 235 -0.69 24.51 3.39
N GLY A 236 -0.14 23.35 3.00
CA GLY A 236 1.30 23.04 3.06
C GLY A 236 1.78 22.49 4.40
N ARG A 237 0.92 22.36 5.40
CA ARG A 237 1.23 21.73 6.70
C ARG A 237 0.84 20.25 6.68
N ASP A 238 1.51 19.48 7.49
CA ASP A 238 1.17 18.08 7.71
C ASP A 238 1.13 17.74 9.20
N GLU A 239 0.36 16.70 9.53
CA GLU A 239 0.20 16.23 10.89
C GLU A 239 -0.09 14.72 10.92
N VAL A 240 0.08 14.10 12.07
CA VAL A 240 -0.39 12.73 12.28
C VAL A 240 -1.91 12.77 12.46
N TRP A 241 -2.62 12.10 11.57
CA TRP A 241 -4.09 12.03 11.59
C TRP A 241 -4.61 10.82 12.38
N LEU A 242 -3.96 9.67 12.21
CA LEU A 242 -4.30 8.42 12.89
C LEU A 242 -3.02 7.70 13.26
N ASP A 243 -2.87 7.28 14.51
CA ASP A 243 -1.66 6.65 15.02
C ASP A 243 -1.95 5.43 15.87
N GLY A 244 -0.89 4.68 16.20
CA GLY A 244 -0.99 3.52 17.07
C GLY A 244 -1.80 2.38 16.47
N LEU A 245 -1.86 2.26 15.15
CA LEU A 245 -2.63 1.21 14.48
C LEU A 245 -2.17 -0.19 14.91
N PRO A 246 -3.07 -1.17 15.08
CA PRO A 246 -2.74 -2.51 15.58
C PRO A 246 -2.07 -3.41 14.53
N GLY A 247 -1.82 -2.91 13.34
CA GLY A 247 -1.20 -3.61 12.23
C GLY A 247 -0.45 -2.67 11.31
N PHE A 248 0.09 -3.22 10.23
CA PHE A 248 0.75 -2.48 9.17
C PHE A 248 -0.31 -1.88 8.24
N PRO A 249 -0.57 -0.56 8.29
CA PRO A 249 -1.51 0.06 7.38
C PRO A 249 -0.96 0.04 5.95
N ASP A 250 -1.86 -0.14 4.99
CA ASP A 250 -1.53 -0.35 3.59
C ASP A 250 -2.34 0.61 2.71
N GLY A 251 -3.28 0.15 1.91
CA GLY A 251 -4.12 1.01 1.08
C GLY A 251 -5.14 1.80 1.90
N ILE A 252 -5.41 3.03 1.47
CA ILE A 252 -6.48 3.88 1.99
C ILE A 252 -7.24 4.49 0.81
N SER A 253 -8.57 4.52 0.88
CA SER A 253 -9.39 5.12 -0.15
C SER A 253 -10.52 5.97 0.41
N ARG A 254 -11.08 6.83 -0.43
CA ARG A 254 -12.25 7.63 -0.13
C ARG A 254 -13.52 6.79 -0.28
N GLY A 255 -14.27 6.62 0.81
CA GLY A 255 -15.59 5.99 0.79
C GLY A 255 -16.70 6.97 0.42
N GLU A 256 -17.91 6.48 0.10
CA GLU A 256 -19.03 7.32 -0.33
C GLU A 256 -19.72 8.08 0.80
N ASP A 257 -19.72 7.53 2.01
CA ASP A 257 -20.42 8.10 3.19
C ASP A 257 -19.55 9.06 4.02
N GLY A 258 -18.54 9.70 3.40
CA GLY A 258 -17.59 10.57 4.09
C GLY A 258 -16.62 9.82 5.00
N LEU A 259 -16.56 8.50 4.89
CA LEU A 259 -15.55 7.66 5.51
C LEU A 259 -14.32 7.56 4.60
N PHE A 260 -13.20 7.28 5.22
CA PHE A 260 -12.03 6.73 4.57
C PHE A 260 -11.91 5.27 4.96
N TRP A 261 -11.70 4.40 3.98
CA TRP A 261 -11.45 3.00 4.22
C TRP A 261 -9.95 2.74 4.22
N LEU A 262 -9.47 2.05 5.24
CA LEU A 262 -8.06 1.76 5.47
C LEU A 262 -7.88 0.26 5.69
N THR A 263 -6.94 -0.36 4.99
CA THR A 263 -6.55 -1.74 5.22
C THR A 263 -5.37 -1.84 6.17
N LEU A 264 -5.29 -2.92 6.92
CA LEU A 264 -4.09 -3.34 7.62
C LEU A 264 -3.66 -4.69 7.08
N ALA A 265 -2.58 -4.71 6.29
CA ALA A 265 -2.11 -5.91 5.57
C ALA A 265 -1.68 -7.04 6.50
N SER A 266 -1.28 -6.72 7.72
CA SER A 266 -0.87 -7.71 8.73
C SER A 266 -0.95 -7.09 10.13
N PRO A 267 -1.27 -7.85 11.17
CA PRO A 267 -1.07 -7.42 12.55
C PRO A 267 0.39 -7.08 12.83
N ARG A 268 0.65 -6.22 13.83
CA ARG A 268 2.00 -5.95 14.31
C ARG A 268 2.72 -7.23 14.71
N LYS A 269 4.03 -7.26 14.48
CA LYS A 269 4.89 -8.38 14.84
C LYS A 269 5.78 -7.99 16.01
N ALA A 270 5.74 -8.76 17.10
CA ALA A 270 6.56 -8.52 18.27
C ALA A 270 8.07 -8.42 17.95
N LEU A 271 8.56 -9.21 16.97
CA LEU A 271 9.95 -9.14 16.51
C LEU A 271 10.27 -7.78 15.88
N VAL A 272 9.38 -7.25 15.04
CA VAL A 272 9.56 -5.96 14.37
C VAL A 272 9.55 -4.83 15.39
N ASP A 273 8.58 -4.83 16.31
CA ASP A 273 8.45 -3.80 17.34
C ASP A 273 9.63 -3.85 18.33
N SER A 274 10.01 -5.02 18.81
CA SER A 274 11.12 -5.16 19.78
C SER A 274 12.48 -4.79 19.18
N THR A 275 12.65 -4.90 17.86
CA THR A 275 13.89 -4.52 17.16
C THR A 275 13.88 -3.08 16.64
N ALA A 276 12.78 -2.34 16.76
CA ALA A 276 12.64 -0.97 16.26
C ALA A 276 13.69 -0.01 16.81
N GLY A 277 14.00 -0.10 18.11
CA GLY A 277 15.05 0.65 18.77
C GLY A 277 16.45 0.05 18.64
N GLN A 278 16.64 -1.00 17.84
CA GLN A 278 17.88 -1.78 17.80
C GLN A 278 18.39 -1.95 16.35
N PRO A 279 19.00 -0.93 15.75
CA PRO A 279 19.50 -0.99 14.37
C PRO A 279 20.39 -2.19 14.08
N TRP A 280 21.26 -2.59 15.01
CA TRP A 280 22.13 -3.74 14.86
C TRP A 280 21.36 -5.07 14.70
N ALA A 281 20.25 -5.22 15.42
CA ALA A 281 19.42 -6.43 15.35
C ALA A 281 18.73 -6.53 13.96
N ARG A 282 18.24 -5.41 13.43
CA ARG A 282 17.68 -5.34 12.06
C ARG A 282 18.72 -5.61 10.99
N GLN A 283 19.95 -5.11 11.14
CA GLN A 283 21.05 -5.48 10.27
C GLN A 283 21.37 -6.97 10.33
N LEU A 284 21.27 -7.59 11.51
CA LEU A 284 21.45 -9.03 11.66
C LEU A 284 20.36 -9.81 10.91
N ILE A 285 19.09 -9.38 11.03
CA ILE A 285 17.97 -9.97 10.27
C ILE A 285 18.22 -9.85 8.76
N ALA A 286 18.67 -8.69 8.30
CA ALA A 286 18.96 -8.45 6.88
C ALA A 286 20.08 -9.36 6.31
N ARG A 287 20.97 -9.90 7.15
CA ARG A 287 22.01 -10.87 6.77
C ARG A 287 21.50 -12.31 6.69
N LEU A 288 20.34 -12.59 7.23
CA LEU A 288 19.74 -13.92 7.12
C LEU A 288 19.24 -14.16 5.69
N PRO A 289 19.18 -15.42 5.25
CA PRO A 289 18.46 -15.77 4.03
C PRO A 289 17.03 -15.21 4.03
N ARG A 290 16.56 -14.67 2.91
CA ARG A 290 15.22 -14.04 2.79
C ARG A 290 14.08 -14.94 3.30
N ALA A 291 14.20 -16.25 3.16
CA ALA A 291 13.22 -17.22 3.66
C ALA A 291 13.07 -17.25 5.20
N LEU A 292 14.04 -16.67 5.92
CA LEU A 292 14.00 -16.54 7.40
C LEU A 292 13.57 -15.16 7.87
N TRP A 293 13.27 -14.25 6.94
CA TRP A 293 12.77 -12.93 7.31
C TRP A 293 11.32 -13.01 7.79
N PRO A 294 10.90 -12.06 8.65
CA PRO A 294 9.51 -11.97 9.04
C PRO A 294 8.60 -11.85 7.81
N SER A 295 7.54 -12.64 7.77
CA SER A 295 6.49 -12.55 6.75
C SER A 295 5.21 -11.98 7.35
N PRO A 296 4.32 -11.37 6.57
CA PRO A 296 3.00 -10.96 7.05
C PRO A 296 2.26 -12.12 7.75
N ALA A 297 1.43 -11.80 8.72
CA ALA A 297 0.49 -12.77 9.29
C ALA A 297 -0.85 -12.64 8.57
N HIS A 298 -1.49 -13.75 8.36
CA HIS A 298 -2.80 -13.79 7.71
C HIS A 298 -3.85 -13.28 8.69
N TYR A 299 -4.45 -12.16 8.38
CA TYR A 299 -5.52 -11.53 9.14
C TYR A 299 -6.05 -10.36 8.31
N ASN A 300 -7.32 -10.36 7.98
CA ASN A 300 -7.92 -9.27 7.23
C ASN A 300 -8.59 -8.29 8.19
N LEU A 301 -8.19 -7.02 8.11
CA LEU A 301 -8.74 -5.93 8.88
C LEU A 301 -8.89 -4.69 8.00
N VAL A 302 -10.12 -4.26 7.83
CA VAL A 302 -10.50 -3.00 7.17
C VAL A 302 -11.13 -2.08 8.20
N ILE A 303 -10.71 -0.82 8.21
CA ILE A 303 -11.17 0.19 9.16
C ILE A 303 -11.84 1.32 8.38
N GLY A 304 -13.08 1.66 8.74
CA GLY A 304 -13.76 2.87 8.28
C GLY A 304 -13.50 4.01 9.25
N VAL A 305 -12.88 5.10 8.79
CA VAL A 305 -12.43 6.23 9.60
C VAL A 305 -13.09 7.52 9.12
N ARG A 306 -13.58 8.35 10.04
CA ARG A 306 -14.13 9.68 9.70
C ARG A 306 -13.02 10.68 9.44
N SER A 307 -13.36 11.80 8.80
CA SER A 307 -12.40 12.87 8.48
C SER A 307 -11.68 13.48 9.70
N ASP A 308 -12.28 13.34 10.89
CA ASP A 308 -11.65 13.76 12.16
C ASP A 308 -10.68 12.72 12.77
N GLY A 309 -10.49 11.57 12.11
CA GLY A 309 -9.63 10.49 12.60
C GLY A 309 -10.32 9.50 13.54
N THR A 310 -11.64 9.64 13.79
CA THR A 310 -12.37 8.70 14.64
C THR A 310 -12.72 7.43 13.86
N ILE A 311 -12.44 6.27 14.45
CA ILE A 311 -12.81 4.97 13.88
C ILE A 311 -14.34 4.81 14.02
N ALA A 312 -15.00 4.58 12.89
CA ALA A 312 -16.46 4.44 12.81
C ALA A 312 -16.90 2.98 12.85
N ARG A 313 -16.15 2.10 12.21
CA ARG A 313 -16.40 0.66 12.15
C ARG A 313 -15.16 -0.12 11.74
N THR A 314 -15.19 -1.43 11.99
CA THR A 314 -14.19 -2.36 11.45
C THR A 314 -14.86 -3.58 10.83
N LEU A 315 -14.21 -4.10 9.79
CA LEU A 315 -14.60 -5.32 9.12
C LEU A 315 -13.41 -6.26 9.19
N GLN A 316 -13.61 -7.48 9.72
CA GLN A 316 -12.49 -8.37 10.02
C GLN A 316 -12.79 -9.81 9.58
N ASP A 317 -11.74 -10.53 9.20
CA ASP A 317 -11.67 -11.98 9.14
C ASP A 317 -10.37 -12.45 9.80
N PRO A 318 -10.38 -12.74 11.10
CA PRO A 318 -9.20 -13.19 11.84
C PRO A 318 -8.59 -14.50 11.33
N GLN A 319 -9.31 -15.25 10.54
CA GLN A 319 -8.87 -16.53 9.98
C GLN A 319 -8.38 -16.41 8.53
N ALA A 320 -8.54 -15.22 7.92
CA ALA A 320 -8.15 -14.97 6.52
C ALA A 320 -8.64 -16.06 5.56
N ARG A 321 -9.96 -16.36 5.62
CA ARG A 321 -10.57 -17.51 4.93
C ARG A 321 -10.55 -17.38 3.41
N HIS A 322 -10.57 -16.14 2.92
CA HIS A 322 -10.74 -15.83 1.50
C HIS A 322 -9.52 -15.17 0.87
N LEU A 323 -8.90 -14.23 1.58
CA LEU A 323 -7.65 -13.56 1.18
C LEU A 323 -6.63 -13.78 2.28
N ALA A 324 -5.38 -14.08 1.91
CA ALA A 324 -4.30 -14.28 2.88
C ALA A 324 -3.97 -12.97 3.60
N ILE A 325 -3.91 -11.88 2.84
CA ILE A 325 -3.71 -10.50 3.29
C ILE A 325 -4.63 -9.58 2.48
N THR A 326 -4.90 -8.39 2.99
CA THR A 326 -5.67 -7.36 2.27
C THR A 326 -4.82 -6.11 2.18
N THR A 327 -4.50 -5.69 0.96
CA THR A 327 -3.61 -4.55 0.70
C THR A 327 -4.37 -3.28 0.37
N SER A 328 -5.43 -3.36 -0.43
CA SER A 328 -6.25 -2.22 -0.80
C SER A 328 -7.73 -2.41 -0.47
N VAL A 329 -8.45 -1.32 -0.46
CA VAL A 329 -9.92 -1.30 -0.30
C VAL A 329 -10.49 -0.15 -1.09
N GLN A 330 -11.47 -0.43 -1.96
CA GLN A 330 -12.16 0.58 -2.76
C GLN A 330 -13.67 0.41 -2.63
N GLN A 331 -14.38 1.48 -2.30
CA GLN A 331 -15.85 1.47 -2.29
C GLN A 331 -16.40 1.84 -3.66
N ALA A 332 -17.36 1.04 -4.15
CA ALA A 332 -18.17 1.39 -5.31
C ALA A 332 -19.62 0.95 -5.06
N GLY A 333 -20.50 1.90 -4.87
CA GLY A 333 -21.88 1.68 -4.45
C GLY A 333 -21.97 0.86 -3.16
N PRO A 334 -22.74 -0.25 -3.15
CA PRO A 334 -22.91 -1.07 -1.96
C PRO A 334 -21.74 -2.03 -1.70
N TYR A 335 -20.68 -1.98 -2.49
CA TYR A 335 -19.58 -2.94 -2.41
C TYR A 335 -18.29 -2.29 -1.94
N LEU A 336 -17.53 -3.04 -1.15
CA LEU A 336 -16.10 -2.85 -0.97
C LEU A 336 -15.35 -3.91 -1.78
N TYR A 337 -14.44 -3.47 -2.62
CA TYR A 337 -13.48 -4.33 -3.30
C TYR A 337 -12.18 -4.32 -2.52
N LEU A 338 -11.58 -5.49 -2.36
CA LEU A 338 -10.42 -5.71 -1.51
C LEU A 338 -9.32 -6.37 -2.33
N GLY A 339 -8.21 -5.69 -2.50
CA GLY A 339 -7.05 -6.20 -3.19
C GLY A 339 -6.14 -7.04 -2.30
N THR A 340 -5.19 -7.72 -2.91
CA THR A 340 -4.16 -8.52 -2.24
C THR A 340 -2.91 -8.65 -3.09
N LEU A 341 -1.74 -8.64 -2.46
CA LEU A 341 -0.47 -8.98 -3.12
C LEU A 341 -0.29 -10.50 -3.29
N ASP A 342 -1.14 -11.32 -2.67
CA ASP A 342 -0.94 -12.76 -2.60
C ASP A 342 -2.16 -13.51 -3.14
N GLY A 343 -1.94 -14.45 -4.05
CA GLY A 343 -2.99 -15.29 -4.58
C GLY A 343 -3.56 -14.87 -5.95
N GLU A 344 -4.65 -15.54 -6.35
CA GLU A 344 -5.25 -15.50 -7.69
C GLU A 344 -6.66 -14.87 -7.70
N ALA A 345 -7.01 -14.08 -6.67
CA ALA A 345 -8.32 -13.49 -6.54
C ALA A 345 -8.30 -12.23 -5.69
N PHE A 346 -9.15 -11.26 -6.02
CA PHE A 346 -9.50 -10.15 -5.14
C PHE A 346 -10.87 -10.36 -4.49
N GLY A 347 -11.19 -9.58 -3.47
CA GLY A 347 -12.42 -9.72 -2.70
C GLY A 347 -13.50 -8.73 -3.11
N ARG A 348 -14.77 -9.11 -2.96
CA ARG A 348 -15.93 -8.23 -2.98
C ARG A 348 -16.79 -8.46 -1.73
N PHE A 349 -16.99 -7.42 -0.95
CA PHE A 349 -17.83 -7.45 0.26
C PHE A 349 -19.02 -6.52 0.09
N THR A 350 -20.23 -7.00 0.40
CA THR A 350 -21.44 -6.16 0.41
C THR A 350 -21.54 -5.44 1.74
N LEU A 351 -21.56 -4.11 1.72
CA LEU A 351 -21.78 -3.30 2.91
C LEU A 351 -23.17 -3.54 3.47
N PRO A 352 -23.30 -3.69 4.80
CA PRO A 352 -24.59 -3.93 5.46
C PRO A 352 -25.48 -2.69 5.50
#